data_af6bbd4c77a21c38d61a583eb253c6c3
#
_entry.id   af6bbd4c77a21c38d61a583eb253c6c3
#
_cell.length_a   1.000
_cell.length_b   1.000
_cell.length_c   1.000
_cell.angle_alpha   90.00
_cell.angle_beta   90.00
_cell.angle_gamma   90.00
#
_symmetry.space_group_name_H-M   'P 1'
#
loop_
_entity.id
_entity.type
_entity.pdbx_description
1 polymer ?
#
loop_
_entity_poly.entity_id
_entity_poly.type
_entity_poly.pdbx_seq_one_letter_code
_entity_poly.pdbx_strand_id
1 'polypeptide(L)' 'MTEKQKEFVKKICDVLDYNFEELKNMNVKEASKFIEENIYEYNQELRDKRN' A
#
# COMPACT_ATOMS: atom_id res chain seq x y z
N MET A 1 -10.34 -3.17 6.71
CA MET A 1 -10.25 -2.99 5.24
C MET A 1 -10.74 -4.25 4.52
N THR A 2 -11.08 -4.11 3.24
CA THR A 2 -11.51 -5.26 2.44
C THR A 2 -10.33 -6.17 2.09
N GLU A 3 -10.65 -7.39 1.63
CA GLU A 3 -9.61 -8.33 1.17
C GLU A 3 -8.74 -7.72 0.08
N LYS A 4 -9.36 -7.06 -0.90
CA LYS A 4 -8.64 -6.43 -2.00
C LYS A 4 -7.74 -5.30 -1.52
N GLN A 5 -8.25 -4.48 -0.61
CA GLN A 5 -7.47 -3.41 0.00
C GLN A 5 -6.29 -3.96 0.78
N LYS A 6 -6.53 -5.02 1.53
CA LYS A 6 -5.49 -5.68 2.32
C LYS A 6 -4.34 -6.15 1.43
N GLU A 7 -4.67 -6.82 0.34
CA GLU A 7 -3.66 -7.29 -0.62
C GLU A 7 -2.86 -6.14 -1.22
N PHE A 8 -3.56 -5.08 -1.60
CA PHE A 8 -2.90 -3.92 -2.18
C PHE A 8 -2.01 -3.21 -1.16
N VAL A 9 -2.52 -3.02 0.05
CA VAL A 9 -1.74 -2.39 1.12
C VAL A 9 -0.48 -3.21 1.43
N LYS A 10 -0.59 -4.53 1.41
CA LYS A 10 0.58 -5.40 1.58
C LYS A 10 1.63 -5.14 0.50
N LYS A 11 1.20 -5.01 -0.74
CA LYS A 11 2.12 -4.73 -1.85
C LYS A 11 2.81 -3.37 -1.67
N ILE A 12 2.05 -2.36 -1.27
CA ILE A 12 2.61 -1.04 -1.02
C ILE A 12 3.63 -1.11 0.12
N CYS A 13 3.30 -1.79 1.19
CA CYS A 13 4.21 -1.95 2.33
C CYS A 13 5.50 -2.65 1.91
N ASP A 14 5.39 -3.66 1.08
CA ASP A 14 6.54 -4.42 0.60
C ASP A 14 7.46 -3.55 -0.27
N VAL A 15 6.88 -2.78 -1.17
CA VAL A 15 7.63 -1.94 -2.11
C VAL A 15 8.21 -0.70 -1.42
N LEU A 16 7.43 -0.05 -0.55
CA LEU A 16 7.83 1.19 0.11
C LEU A 16 8.42 0.98 1.50
N ASP A 17 8.59 -0.28 1.90
CA ASP A 17 9.21 -0.64 3.18
C ASP A 17 8.44 -0.13 4.41
N TYR A 18 7.12 -0.26 4.38
CA TYR A 18 6.26 0.04 5.53
C TYR A 18 5.98 -1.23 6.32
N ASN A 19 5.68 -1.08 7.60
CA ASN A 19 5.31 -2.20 8.45
C ASN A 19 3.81 -2.48 8.35
N PHE A 20 3.43 -3.55 7.66
CA PHE A 20 2.03 -3.92 7.47
C PHE A 20 1.32 -4.19 8.80
N GLU A 21 2.02 -4.70 9.79
CA GLU A 21 1.43 -5.00 11.10
C GLU A 21 0.81 -3.76 11.74
N GLU A 22 1.39 -2.60 11.52
CA GLU A 22 0.87 -1.33 12.02
C GLU A 22 -0.37 -0.87 11.25
N LEU A 23 -0.54 -1.33 10.02
CA LEU A 23 -1.57 -0.86 9.11
C LEU A 23 -2.74 -1.82 8.96
N LYS A 24 -2.60 -3.06 9.41
CA LYS A 24 -3.61 -4.10 9.17
C LYS A 24 -4.97 -3.82 9.78
N ASN A 25 -5.02 -2.95 10.78
CA ASN A 25 -6.26 -2.61 11.49
C ASN A 25 -6.98 -1.38 10.94
N MET A 26 -6.50 -0.83 9.84
CA MET A 26 -7.16 0.31 9.20
C MET A 26 -8.56 -0.07 8.72
N ASN A 27 -9.52 0.85 8.87
CA ASN A 27 -10.84 0.63 8.30
C ASN A 27 -10.82 0.93 6.79
N VAL A 28 -11.97 0.75 6.11
CA VAL A 28 -12.05 0.94 4.67
C VAL A 28 -11.66 2.35 4.24
N LYS A 29 -12.13 3.36 4.99
CA LYS A 29 -11.81 4.76 4.68
C LYS A 29 -10.31 5.04 4.81
N GLU A 30 -9.72 4.58 5.89
CA GLU A 30 -8.31 4.78 6.14
C GLU A 30 -7.45 4.06 5.11
N ALA A 31 -7.84 2.84 4.75
CA ALA A 31 -7.13 2.07 3.74
C ALA A 31 -7.20 2.75 2.37
N SER A 32 -8.38 3.26 2.00
CA SER A 32 -8.55 4.01 0.75
C SER A 32 -7.63 5.22 0.70
N LYS A 33 -7.60 5.97 1.79
CA LYS A 33 -6.76 7.16 1.87
C LYS A 33 -5.28 6.80 1.78
N PHE A 34 -4.88 5.75 2.49
CA PHE A 34 -3.50 5.28 2.47
C PHE A 34 -3.08 4.90 1.04
N ILE A 35 -3.91 4.16 0.35
CA ILE A 35 -3.65 3.75 -1.03
C ILE A 35 -3.51 4.99 -1.92
N GLU A 36 -4.47 5.91 -1.81
CA GLU A 36 -4.49 7.12 -2.61
C GLU A 36 -3.23 7.97 -2.42
N GLU A 37 -2.77 8.09 -1.19
CA GLU A 37 -1.60 8.89 -0.87
C GLU A 37 -0.29 8.22 -1.33
N ASN A 38 -0.27 6.91 -1.41
CA ASN A 38 0.95 6.16 -1.68
C ASN A 38 1.02 5.55 -3.08
N ILE A 39 -0.08 5.59 -3.84
CA ILE A 39 -0.13 4.93 -5.15
C ILE A 39 0.90 5.51 -6.12
N TYR A 40 1.14 6.80 -6.06
CA TYR A 40 2.09 7.46 -6.94
C TYR A 40 3.52 6.95 -6.70
N GLU A 41 3.95 6.97 -5.44
CA GLU A 41 5.29 6.46 -5.08
C GLU A 41 5.42 4.98 -5.38
N TYR A 42 4.36 4.22 -5.09
CA TYR A 42 4.35 2.79 -5.37
C TYR A 42 4.61 2.52 -6.85
N ASN A 43 3.92 3.24 -7.73
CA ASN A 43 4.10 3.09 -9.17
C ASN A 43 5.49 3.50 -9.62
N GLN A 44 6.05 4.56 -9.04
CA GLN A 44 7.39 5.02 -9.36
C GLN A 44 8.44 3.97 -8.97
N GLU A 45 8.31 3.41 -7.78
CA GLU A 45 9.22 2.37 -7.31
C GLU A 45 9.15 1.12 -8.16
N LEU A 46 7.94 0.74 -8.60
CA LEU A 46 7.78 -0.41 -9.49
C LEU A 46 8.50 -0.19 -10.83
N ARG A 47 8.44 1.02 -11.36
CA ARG A 47 9.15 1.36 -12.60
C ARG A 47 10.65 1.26 -12.42
N ASP A 48 11.14 1.80 -11.32
CA ASP A 48 12.57 1.77 -11.04
C ASP A 48 13.09 0.34 -10.90
N LYS A 49 12.32 -0.52 -10.27
CA LYS A 49 12.70 -1.92 -10.07
C LYS A 49 12.66 -2.74 -11.36
N ARG A 50 11.87 -2.32 -12.33
CA ARG A 50 11.76 -3.03 -13.60
C ARG A 50 12.89 -2.70 -14.57
N ASN A 51 13.55 -1.61 -14.33
CA ASN A 51 14.68 -1.19 -15.12
C ASN A 51 15.99 -1.65 -14.50
#